data_735799f84394d47cc7540d2a29b2eb7f
#
_entry.id   735799f84394d47cc7540d2a29b2eb7f
#
_cell.length_a   1.000
_cell.length_b   1.000
_cell.length_c   1.000
_cell.angle_alpha   90.00
_cell.angle_beta   90.00
_cell.angle_gamma   90.00
#
_symmetry.space_group_name_H-M   'P 1'
#
loop_
_entity.id
_entity.type
_entity.pdbx_description
1 polymer ?
#
loop_
_entity_poly.entity_id
_entity_poly.type
_entity_poly.pdbx_seq_one_letter_code
_entity_poly.pdbx_strand_id
1 'polypeptide(L)'
;MIWCVEDDSSIRDIEVYALTSTGFEAKGFEDGDSFWNALQSEKPELIVLDVMLPGKDGVTLLKLMKANEAFADIPVIMATAKGSEYDKIQSLDLGADDYLVKPFGIMEMVSRVKAVLRRCKRSASSNLLKLDGLVLNPDEHTVTIDGERVILTYKEYELLHLFLSQPGIAFTREQLLSSVWNTEYAGETRTVDMHIRTLRQKLGSYGNIIETVRNVGYRLENNYDK
;
A
#
# COMPACT_ATOMS: atom_id res chain seq x y z
N MET A 1 -6.93 6.74 13.50
CA MET A 1 -6.60 5.66 14.47
C MET A 1 -5.80 4.56 13.78
N ILE A 2 -4.75 4.03 14.42
CA ILE A 2 -3.89 2.94 13.92
C ILE A 2 -4.27 1.65 14.65
N TRP A 3 -4.35 0.54 13.93
CA TRP A 3 -4.62 -0.76 14.52
C TRP A 3 -3.38 -1.64 14.50
N CYS A 4 -3.09 -2.30 15.64
CA CYS A 4 -2.02 -3.29 15.80
C CYS A 4 -2.65 -4.66 16.00
N VAL A 5 -2.36 -5.62 15.15
CA VAL A 5 -2.86 -7.00 15.24
C VAL A 5 -1.67 -7.90 15.54
N GLU A 6 -1.56 -8.34 16.79
CA GLU A 6 -0.42 -9.04 17.37
C GLU A 6 -0.91 -9.95 18.48
N ASP A 7 -0.58 -11.23 18.48
CA ASP A 7 -1.05 -12.19 19.47
C ASP A 7 -0.30 -12.09 20.82
N ASP A 8 0.99 -11.75 20.78
CA ASP A 8 1.76 -11.49 22.02
C ASP A 8 1.28 -10.18 22.67
N SER A 9 0.67 -10.31 23.85
CA SER A 9 0.12 -9.16 24.60
C SER A 9 1.19 -8.12 24.94
N SER A 10 2.42 -8.56 25.26
CA SER A 10 3.51 -7.66 25.65
C SER A 10 4.00 -6.83 24.46
N ILE A 11 4.11 -7.45 23.27
CA ILE A 11 4.47 -6.75 22.03
C ILE A 11 3.36 -5.80 21.66
N ARG A 12 2.11 -6.26 21.63
CA ARG A 12 0.93 -5.46 21.30
C ARG A 12 0.80 -4.22 22.18
N ASP A 13 0.96 -4.38 23.49
CA ASP A 13 0.88 -3.27 24.46
C ASP A 13 1.99 -2.24 24.22
N ILE A 14 3.21 -2.68 23.92
CA ILE A 14 4.34 -1.80 23.58
C ILE A 14 4.08 -1.05 22.27
N GLU A 15 3.57 -1.70 21.24
CA GLU A 15 3.21 -1.09 19.97
C GLU A 15 2.15 0.00 20.14
N VAL A 16 1.05 -0.33 20.81
CA VAL A 16 -0.04 0.62 21.11
C VAL A 16 0.46 1.80 21.94
N TYR A 17 1.24 1.50 23.02
CA TYR A 17 1.83 2.54 23.84
C TYR A 17 2.74 3.49 23.06
N ALA A 18 3.59 2.96 22.20
CA ALA A 18 4.53 3.77 21.42
C ALA A 18 3.80 4.67 20.42
N LEU A 19 2.78 4.16 19.77
CA LEU A 19 1.95 4.93 18.84
C LEU A 19 1.19 6.04 19.57
N THR A 20 0.57 5.73 20.70
CA THR A 20 -0.15 6.73 21.51
C THR A 20 0.78 7.79 22.08
N SER A 21 1.95 7.41 22.57
CA SER A 21 2.97 8.33 23.06
C SER A 21 3.51 9.29 21.99
N THR A 22 3.40 8.91 20.72
CA THR A 22 3.81 9.74 19.58
C THR A 22 2.68 10.52 18.92
N GLY A 23 1.50 10.55 19.58
CA GLY A 23 0.36 11.39 19.19
C GLY A 23 -0.64 10.73 18.25
N PHE A 24 -0.58 9.41 18.06
CA PHE A 24 -1.59 8.67 17.32
C PHE A 24 -2.64 8.09 18.27
N GLU A 25 -3.87 7.95 17.79
CA GLU A 25 -4.81 7.02 18.40
C GLU A 25 -4.47 5.60 17.93
N ALA A 26 -4.36 4.64 18.85
CA ALA A 26 -4.02 3.27 18.53
C ALA A 26 -4.89 2.26 19.29
N LYS A 27 -5.17 1.12 18.65
CA LYS A 27 -5.98 0.02 19.19
C LYS A 27 -5.32 -1.31 18.85
N GLY A 28 -5.24 -2.22 19.84
CA GLY A 28 -4.68 -3.55 19.67
C GLY A 28 -5.74 -4.62 19.48
N PHE A 29 -5.42 -5.67 18.72
CA PHE A 29 -6.21 -6.88 18.52
C PHE A 29 -5.32 -8.10 18.75
N GLU A 30 -5.83 -9.10 19.45
CA GLU A 30 -5.07 -10.29 19.83
C GLU A 30 -5.10 -11.41 18.76
N ASP A 31 -6.05 -11.34 17.84
CA ASP A 31 -6.24 -12.35 16.80
C ASP A 31 -6.92 -11.76 15.54
N GLY A 32 -6.88 -12.55 14.47
CA GLY A 32 -7.44 -12.15 13.19
C GLY A 32 -8.98 -12.09 13.18
N ASP A 33 -9.67 -12.82 14.04
CA ASP A 33 -11.14 -12.84 14.04
C ASP A 33 -11.69 -11.60 14.77
N SER A 34 -11.13 -11.21 15.90
CA SER A 34 -11.47 -9.98 16.62
C SER A 34 -11.19 -8.75 15.76
N PHE A 35 -10.04 -8.73 15.09
CA PHE A 35 -9.67 -7.70 14.12
C PHE A 35 -10.68 -7.63 12.96
N TRP A 36 -10.97 -8.76 12.31
CA TRP A 36 -11.88 -8.81 11.16
C TRP A 36 -13.29 -8.36 11.50
N ASN A 37 -13.79 -8.74 12.68
CA ASN A 37 -15.09 -8.32 13.17
C ASN A 37 -15.14 -6.80 13.41
N ALA A 38 -14.11 -6.23 14.03
CA ALA A 38 -14.01 -4.80 14.26
C ALA A 38 -13.97 -4.01 12.93
N LEU A 39 -13.28 -4.55 11.91
CA LEU A 39 -13.13 -3.92 10.59
C LEU A 39 -14.48 -3.73 9.87
N GLN A 40 -15.50 -4.55 10.19
CA GLN A 40 -16.85 -4.41 9.62
C GLN A 40 -17.59 -3.16 10.14
N SER A 41 -17.20 -2.63 11.29
CA SER A 41 -17.89 -1.51 11.95
C SER A 41 -17.06 -0.21 11.99
N GLU A 42 -15.74 -0.32 11.94
CA GLU A 42 -14.83 0.81 12.07
C GLU A 42 -13.63 0.65 11.10
N LYS A 43 -13.18 1.75 10.52
CA LYS A 43 -12.03 1.75 9.60
C LYS A 43 -10.84 2.46 10.21
N PRO A 44 -9.67 1.79 10.33
CA PRO A 44 -8.44 2.44 10.75
C PRO A 44 -7.82 3.25 9.60
N GLU A 45 -6.94 4.19 9.96
CA GLU A 45 -6.11 4.92 9.00
C GLU A 45 -4.92 4.08 8.50
N LEU A 46 -4.49 3.09 9.29
CA LEU A 46 -3.39 2.18 8.98
C LEU A 46 -3.45 0.97 9.90
N ILE A 47 -2.99 -0.17 9.41
CA ILE A 47 -2.89 -1.42 10.17
C ILE A 47 -1.43 -1.87 10.21
N VAL A 48 -0.94 -2.20 11.42
CA VAL A 48 0.27 -3.01 11.63
C VAL A 48 -0.22 -4.42 11.88
N LEU A 49 0.12 -5.37 11.00
CA LEU A 49 -0.44 -6.72 10.98
C LEU A 49 0.66 -7.77 11.08
N ASP A 50 0.64 -8.55 12.14
CA ASP A 50 1.53 -9.70 12.23
C ASP A 50 1.18 -10.76 11.19
N VAL A 51 2.19 -11.33 10.55
CA VAL A 51 2.06 -12.48 9.65
C VAL A 51 1.62 -13.71 10.42
N MET A 52 2.18 -13.92 11.62
CA MET A 52 2.02 -15.15 12.39
C MET A 52 0.94 -15.03 13.47
N LEU A 53 -0.32 -14.91 13.06
CA LEU A 53 -1.45 -14.88 13.98
C LEU A 53 -2.06 -16.29 14.15
N PRO A 54 -2.62 -16.60 15.32
CA PRO A 54 -3.37 -17.82 15.53
C PRO A 54 -4.68 -17.79 14.70
N GLY A 55 -5.04 -18.93 14.17
CA GLY A 55 -6.25 -19.09 13.34
C GLY A 55 -6.08 -18.55 11.92
N LYS A 56 -6.56 -17.36 11.64
CA LYS A 56 -6.34 -16.69 10.34
C LYS A 56 -5.02 -15.94 10.37
N ASP A 57 -4.05 -16.41 9.58
CA ASP A 57 -2.76 -15.72 9.45
C ASP A 57 -2.89 -14.34 8.78
N GLY A 58 -1.90 -13.47 9.04
CA GLY A 58 -1.91 -12.09 8.54
C GLY A 58 -1.89 -11.98 7.02
N VAL A 59 -1.26 -12.95 6.32
CA VAL A 59 -1.23 -12.96 4.84
C VAL A 59 -2.62 -13.24 4.28
N THR A 60 -3.35 -14.17 4.90
CA THR A 60 -4.75 -14.46 4.54
C THR A 60 -5.64 -13.26 4.79
N LEU A 61 -5.48 -12.57 5.94
CA LEU A 61 -6.22 -11.35 6.25
C LEU A 61 -5.92 -10.23 5.25
N LEU A 62 -4.66 -10.03 4.90
CA LEU A 62 -4.26 -9.05 3.87
C LEU A 62 -4.95 -9.34 2.53
N LYS A 63 -4.93 -10.60 2.08
CA LYS A 63 -5.62 -11.00 0.84
C LYS A 63 -7.11 -10.68 0.87
N LEU A 64 -7.78 -11.02 1.97
CA LEU A 64 -9.21 -10.76 2.15
C LEU A 64 -9.50 -9.25 2.14
N MET A 65 -8.67 -8.45 2.81
CA MET A 65 -8.79 -6.99 2.79
C MET A 65 -8.61 -6.41 1.39
N LYS A 66 -7.55 -6.81 0.69
CA LYS A 66 -7.23 -6.26 -0.64
C LYS A 66 -8.19 -6.74 -1.74
N ALA A 67 -8.92 -7.83 -1.50
CA ALA A 67 -10.00 -8.30 -2.38
C ALA A 67 -11.36 -7.61 -2.09
N ASN A 68 -11.49 -6.89 -0.96
CA ASN A 68 -12.74 -6.26 -0.55
C ASN A 68 -12.67 -4.75 -0.81
N GLU A 69 -13.59 -4.24 -1.64
CA GLU A 69 -13.69 -2.82 -2.00
C GLU A 69 -13.74 -1.87 -0.80
N ALA A 70 -14.36 -2.31 0.30
CA ALA A 70 -14.49 -1.48 1.48
C ALA A 70 -13.16 -1.28 2.24
N PHE A 71 -12.18 -2.19 2.06
CA PHE A 71 -10.95 -2.24 2.86
C PHE A 71 -9.68 -2.19 2.02
N ALA A 72 -9.77 -2.29 0.68
CA ALA A 72 -8.62 -2.35 -0.22
C ALA A 72 -7.68 -1.15 -0.08
N ASP A 73 -8.23 0.03 0.16
CA ASP A 73 -7.51 1.30 0.27
C ASP A 73 -6.81 1.49 1.64
N ILE A 74 -7.12 0.65 2.64
CA ILE A 74 -6.51 0.78 3.96
C ILE A 74 -5.04 0.33 3.87
N PRO A 75 -4.08 1.19 4.23
CA PRO A 75 -2.67 0.83 4.21
C PRO A 75 -2.32 -0.19 5.30
N VAL A 76 -1.50 -1.17 4.94
CA VAL A 76 -1.08 -2.26 5.82
C VAL A 76 0.44 -2.37 5.85
N ILE A 77 1.01 -2.34 7.05
CA ILE A 77 2.41 -2.69 7.33
C ILE A 77 2.41 -4.11 7.89
N MET A 78 3.09 -5.04 7.19
CA MET A 78 3.20 -6.43 7.66
C MET A 78 4.37 -6.59 8.63
N ALA A 79 4.15 -7.19 9.79
CA ALA A 79 5.21 -7.60 10.72
C ALA A 79 5.55 -9.07 10.49
N THR A 80 6.82 -9.40 10.22
CA THR A 80 7.25 -10.76 9.85
C THR A 80 8.51 -11.18 10.58
N ALA A 81 8.69 -12.48 10.85
CA ALA A 81 9.90 -13.02 11.44
C ALA A 81 11.11 -12.92 10.48
N LYS A 82 12.30 -12.76 11.06
CA LYS A 82 13.56 -12.73 10.31
C LYS A 82 13.81 -14.09 9.64
N GLY A 83 13.89 -14.12 8.32
CA GLY A 83 14.23 -15.34 7.56
C GLY A 83 13.27 -15.73 6.45
N SER A 84 12.06 -15.16 6.40
CA SER A 84 11.13 -15.42 5.30
C SER A 84 11.24 -14.32 4.24
N GLU A 85 12.33 -14.33 3.47
CA GLU A 85 12.45 -13.48 2.28
C GLU A 85 11.27 -13.72 1.32
N TYR A 86 10.79 -14.94 1.30
CA TYR A 86 9.60 -15.37 0.56
C TYR A 86 8.31 -14.69 1.06
N ASP A 87 8.13 -14.55 2.38
CA ASP A 87 6.94 -13.92 2.96
C ASP A 87 6.92 -12.40 2.72
N LYS A 88 8.09 -11.76 2.65
CA LYS A 88 8.21 -10.33 2.32
C LYS A 88 7.78 -10.06 0.89
N ILE A 89 8.32 -10.84 -0.07
CA ILE A 89 8.00 -10.74 -1.50
C ILE A 89 6.51 -11.00 -1.68
N GLN A 90 5.99 -12.08 -1.10
CA GLN A 90 4.59 -12.45 -1.20
C GLN A 90 3.67 -11.39 -0.60
N SER A 91 4.03 -10.78 0.55
CA SER A 91 3.21 -9.75 1.18
C SER A 91 3.17 -8.44 0.39
N LEU A 92 4.28 -8.01 -0.21
CA LEU A 92 4.32 -6.85 -1.09
C LEU A 92 3.54 -7.09 -2.38
N ASP A 93 3.68 -8.27 -2.99
CA ASP A 93 2.93 -8.67 -4.19
C ASP A 93 1.42 -8.74 -3.93
N LEU A 94 1.02 -9.00 -2.68
CA LEU A 94 -0.38 -8.99 -2.24
C LEU A 94 -0.93 -7.61 -1.90
N GLY A 95 -0.11 -6.55 -1.98
CA GLY A 95 -0.54 -5.18 -1.77
C GLY A 95 -0.28 -4.62 -0.38
N ALA A 96 0.65 -5.21 0.40
CA ALA A 96 1.16 -4.57 1.60
C ALA A 96 1.91 -3.28 1.27
N ASP A 97 1.82 -2.27 2.14
CA ASP A 97 2.39 -0.94 1.91
C ASP A 97 3.82 -0.80 2.41
N ASP A 98 4.17 -1.58 3.42
CA ASP A 98 5.51 -1.72 3.97
C ASP A 98 5.59 -3.02 4.80
N TYR A 99 6.78 -3.35 5.27
CA TYR A 99 7.00 -4.48 6.17
C TYR A 99 7.99 -4.13 7.28
N LEU A 100 7.85 -4.84 8.40
CA LEU A 100 8.73 -4.79 9.56
C LEU A 100 9.28 -6.19 9.83
N VAL A 101 10.59 -6.32 10.03
CA VAL A 101 11.22 -7.61 10.34
C VAL A 101 11.42 -7.73 11.83
N LYS A 102 10.77 -8.70 12.46
CA LYS A 102 10.94 -9.01 13.89
C LYS A 102 12.30 -9.66 14.17
N PRO A 103 13.01 -9.29 15.23
CA PRO A 103 12.67 -8.19 16.13
C PRO A 103 13.00 -6.82 15.51
N PHE A 104 12.07 -5.87 15.59
CA PHE A 104 12.25 -4.50 15.13
C PHE A 104 12.30 -3.51 16.30
N GLY A 105 12.94 -2.39 16.08
CA GLY A 105 12.92 -1.29 17.04
C GLY A 105 11.57 -0.57 17.04
N ILE A 106 11.04 -0.27 18.21
CA ILE A 106 9.76 0.45 18.35
C ILE A 106 9.77 1.77 17.58
N MET A 107 10.87 2.51 17.60
CA MET A 107 11.00 3.76 16.84
C MET A 107 11.08 3.53 15.33
N GLU A 108 11.53 2.36 14.88
CA GLU A 108 11.47 1.96 13.48
C GLU A 108 10.00 1.80 13.05
N MET A 109 9.20 1.06 13.82
CA MET A 109 7.77 0.91 13.55
C MET A 109 7.08 2.28 13.46
N VAL A 110 7.26 3.15 14.46
CA VAL A 110 6.67 4.50 14.46
C VAL A 110 7.11 5.31 13.23
N SER A 111 8.37 5.20 12.84
CA SER A 111 8.91 5.90 11.66
C SER A 111 8.28 5.41 10.36
N ARG A 112 8.07 4.11 10.21
CA ARG A 112 7.40 3.51 9.05
C ARG A 112 5.92 3.87 9.00
N VAL A 113 5.23 3.82 10.14
CA VAL A 113 3.84 4.29 10.25
C VAL A 113 3.72 5.75 9.80
N LYS A 114 4.58 6.64 10.30
CA LYS A 114 4.62 8.04 9.87
C LYS A 114 4.92 8.19 8.38
N ALA A 115 5.81 7.38 7.83
CA ALA A 115 6.19 7.42 6.41
C ALA A 115 5.04 6.97 5.52
N VAL A 116 4.34 5.88 5.87
CA VAL A 116 3.16 5.39 5.14
C VAL A 116 2.04 6.42 5.20
N LEU A 117 1.65 6.91 6.40
CA LEU A 117 0.60 7.92 6.55
C LEU A 117 0.92 9.24 5.85
N ARG A 118 2.19 9.66 5.82
CA ARG A 118 2.61 10.87 5.10
C ARG A 118 2.42 10.70 3.59
N ARG A 119 2.70 9.51 3.05
CA ARG A 119 2.45 9.19 1.63
C ARG A 119 0.95 9.27 1.34
N CYS A 120 0.11 8.68 2.20
CA CYS A 120 -1.35 8.77 2.08
C CYS A 120 -1.85 10.23 2.17
N LYS A 121 -1.27 11.06 3.07
CA LYS A 121 -1.66 12.48 3.24
C LYS A 121 -1.08 13.43 2.19
N ARG A 122 0.05 13.12 1.56
CA ARG A 122 0.61 13.93 0.45
C ARG A 122 -0.25 13.89 -0.81
N SER A 123 -1.13 12.92 -0.93
CA SER A 123 -2.19 12.91 -1.93
C SER A 123 -3.26 13.98 -1.70
N ALA A 124 -3.26 14.66 -0.55
CA ALA A 124 -4.28 15.61 -0.13
C ALA A 124 -4.01 17.07 -0.52
N SER A 125 -3.45 17.34 -1.69
CA SER A 125 -3.44 18.68 -2.27
C SER A 125 -4.29 18.71 -3.54
N SER A 126 -5.30 19.53 -3.54
CA SER A 126 -6.46 19.74 -4.40
C SER A 126 -6.21 19.84 -5.94
N ASN A 127 -5.58 18.84 -6.56
CA ASN A 127 -5.46 18.80 -8.01
C ASN A 127 -5.88 17.43 -8.54
N LEU A 128 -7.12 17.34 -9.01
CA LEU A 128 -7.58 16.20 -9.79
C LEU A 128 -6.62 15.95 -10.96
N LEU A 129 -5.98 14.79 -10.97
CA LEU A 129 -5.17 14.37 -12.12
C LEU A 129 -6.10 13.69 -13.13
N LYS A 130 -6.16 14.25 -14.33
CA LYS A 130 -7.09 13.79 -15.37
C LYS A 130 -6.33 13.43 -16.64
N LEU A 131 -6.72 12.32 -17.24
CA LEU A 131 -6.30 11.92 -18.56
C LEU A 131 -7.53 11.32 -19.27
N ASP A 132 -8.14 12.10 -20.17
CA ASP A 132 -9.44 11.78 -20.79
C ASP A 132 -10.51 11.44 -19.73
N GLY A 133 -11.11 10.25 -19.78
CA GLY A 133 -12.09 9.78 -18.77
C GLY A 133 -11.48 9.21 -17.48
N LEU A 134 -10.15 9.03 -17.41
CA LEU A 134 -9.46 8.61 -16.20
C LEU A 134 -9.26 9.80 -15.27
N VAL A 135 -9.81 9.72 -14.07
CA VAL A 135 -9.69 10.77 -13.04
C VAL A 135 -9.17 10.15 -11.75
N LEU A 136 -8.06 10.68 -11.25
CA LEU A 136 -7.53 10.36 -9.93
C LEU A 136 -7.76 11.57 -9.03
N ASN A 137 -8.45 11.34 -7.91
CA ASN A 137 -8.70 12.34 -6.88
C ASN A 137 -7.78 12.07 -5.69
N PRO A 138 -6.74 12.88 -5.47
CA PRO A 138 -5.83 12.70 -4.34
C PRO A 138 -6.49 12.97 -2.99
N ASP A 139 -7.48 13.87 -2.92
CA ASP A 139 -8.12 14.26 -1.66
C ASP A 139 -9.02 13.14 -1.12
N GLU A 140 -9.69 12.42 -2.01
CA GLU A 140 -10.56 11.29 -1.67
C GLU A 140 -9.86 9.94 -1.78
N HIS A 141 -8.62 9.91 -2.30
CA HIS A 141 -7.87 8.69 -2.62
C HIS A 141 -8.67 7.75 -3.53
N THR A 142 -9.34 8.31 -4.55
CA THR A 142 -10.20 7.58 -5.46
C THR A 142 -9.73 7.67 -6.90
N VAL A 143 -10.06 6.64 -7.67
CA VAL A 143 -9.86 6.60 -9.13
C VAL A 143 -11.16 6.26 -9.80
N THR A 144 -11.50 7.01 -10.85
CA THR A 144 -12.67 6.72 -11.69
C THR A 144 -12.26 6.68 -13.16
N ILE A 145 -12.94 5.85 -13.93
CA ILE A 145 -12.86 5.80 -15.39
C ILE A 145 -14.27 6.02 -15.93
N ASP A 146 -14.46 7.06 -16.74
CA ASP A 146 -15.75 7.46 -17.29
C ASP A 146 -16.87 7.59 -16.22
N GLY A 147 -16.46 8.01 -15.01
CA GLY A 147 -17.35 8.17 -13.85
C GLY A 147 -17.52 6.92 -12.98
N GLU A 148 -17.11 5.75 -13.46
CA GLU A 148 -17.18 4.50 -12.69
C GLU A 148 -15.94 4.31 -11.82
N ARG A 149 -16.14 3.93 -10.54
CA ARG A 149 -15.05 3.76 -9.59
C ARG A 149 -14.20 2.54 -9.91
N VAL A 150 -12.87 2.72 -9.94
CA VAL A 150 -11.88 1.64 -10.09
C VAL A 150 -11.20 1.39 -8.75
N ILE A 151 -11.18 0.13 -8.31
CA ILE A 151 -10.60 -0.25 -7.03
C ILE A 151 -9.17 -0.68 -7.22
N LEU A 152 -8.28 0.17 -6.75
CA LEU A 152 -6.85 -0.06 -6.73
C LEU A 152 -6.39 -0.41 -5.33
N THR A 153 -5.35 -1.24 -5.22
CA THR A 153 -4.58 -1.34 -3.97
C THR A 153 -3.78 -0.04 -3.78
N TYR A 154 -3.31 0.20 -2.56
CA TYR A 154 -2.53 1.41 -2.27
C TYR A 154 -1.32 1.56 -3.21
N LYS A 155 -0.58 0.47 -3.49
CA LYS A 155 0.59 0.52 -4.38
C LYS A 155 0.23 0.77 -5.85
N GLU A 156 -0.87 0.21 -6.32
CA GLU A 156 -1.38 0.48 -7.67
C GLU A 156 -1.81 1.95 -7.79
N TYR A 157 -2.46 2.49 -6.76
CA TYR A 157 -2.83 3.90 -6.70
C TYR A 157 -1.59 4.81 -6.73
N GLU A 158 -0.58 4.54 -5.88
CA GLU A 158 0.65 5.33 -5.84
C GLU A 158 1.43 5.30 -7.16
N LEU A 159 1.48 4.14 -7.83
CA LEU A 159 2.06 4.02 -9.16
C LEU A 159 1.29 4.90 -10.17
N LEU A 160 -0.04 4.81 -10.17
CA LEU A 160 -0.87 5.61 -11.08
C LEU A 160 -0.74 7.10 -10.78
N HIS A 161 -0.75 7.48 -9.50
CA HIS A 161 -0.56 8.87 -9.06
C HIS A 161 0.80 9.42 -9.51
N LEU A 162 1.89 8.64 -9.36
CA LEU A 162 3.21 9.03 -9.80
C LEU A 162 3.25 9.25 -11.31
N PHE A 163 2.68 8.34 -12.09
CA PHE A 163 2.63 8.45 -13.55
C PHE A 163 1.80 9.64 -14.02
N LEU A 164 0.62 9.85 -13.44
CA LEU A 164 -0.25 10.97 -13.79
C LEU A 164 0.32 12.33 -13.37
N SER A 165 1.12 12.35 -12.30
CA SER A 165 1.81 13.57 -11.84
C SER A 165 3.00 13.96 -12.74
N GLN A 166 3.55 13.01 -13.50
CA GLN A 166 4.75 13.21 -14.33
C GLN A 166 4.61 12.50 -15.69
N PRO A 167 3.62 12.89 -16.52
CA PRO A 167 3.39 12.27 -17.81
C PRO A 167 4.59 12.42 -18.74
N GLY A 168 4.86 11.39 -19.55
CA GLY A 168 5.99 11.37 -20.48
C GLY A 168 7.35 11.01 -19.87
N ILE A 169 7.49 11.04 -18.54
CA ILE A 169 8.74 10.65 -17.89
C ILE A 169 8.85 9.12 -17.79
N ALA A 170 9.97 8.57 -18.27
CA ALA A 170 10.30 7.16 -18.12
C ALA A 170 11.00 6.93 -16.76
N PHE A 171 10.38 6.13 -15.91
CA PHE A 171 10.93 5.71 -14.62
C PHE A 171 11.60 4.35 -14.74
N THR A 172 12.79 4.19 -14.15
CA THR A 172 13.38 2.86 -14.00
C THR A 172 12.62 2.05 -12.95
N ARG A 173 12.80 0.74 -12.96
CA ARG A 173 12.17 -0.14 -11.95
C ARG A 173 12.65 0.18 -10.53
N GLU A 174 13.91 0.53 -10.39
CA GLU A 174 14.52 0.95 -9.13
C GLU A 174 13.93 2.29 -8.64
N GLN A 175 13.74 3.26 -9.54
CA GLN A 175 13.08 4.53 -9.21
C GLN A 175 11.64 4.32 -8.77
N LEU A 176 10.87 3.48 -9.47
CA LEU A 176 9.51 3.13 -9.06
C LEU A 176 9.49 2.41 -7.71
N LEU A 177 10.40 1.46 -7.50
CA LEU A 177 10.51 0.75 -6.23
C LEU A 177 10.84 1.71 -5.08
N SER A 178 11.83 2.57 -5.24
CA SER A 178 12.20 3.54 -4.20
C SER A 178 11.12 4.58 -3.95
N SER A 179 10.44 5.08 -5.00
CA SER A 179 9.42 6.12 -4.87
C SER A 179 8.14 5.61 -4.20
N VAL A 180 7.72 4.38 -4.55
CA VAL A 180 6.44 3.83 -4.10
C VAL A 180 6.59 2.93 -2.88
N TRP A 181 7.69 2.18 -2.75
CA TRP A 181 7.94 1.26 -1.61
C TRP A 181 8.94 1.79 -0.59
N ASN A 182 9.66 2.87 -0.93
CA ASN A 182 10.66 3.50 -0.05
C ASN A 182 11.78 2.53 0.39
N THR A 183 12.13 1.58 -0.48
CA THR A 183 13.19 0.60 -0.20
C THR A 183 14.40 0.87 -1.09
N GLU A 184 15.60 0.91 -0.50
CA GLU A 184 16.88 0.89 -1.23
C GLU A 184 17.24 -0.53 -1.71
N TYR A 185 16.27 -1.44 -1.73
CA TYR A 185 16.49 -2.85 -2.00
C TYR A 185 16.62 -3.10 -3.51
N ALA A 186 17.85 -3.23 -3.97
CA ALA A 186 18.19 -3.48 -5.39
C ALA A 186 17.82 -4.88 -5.92
N GLY A 187 17.13 -5.72 -5.15
CA GLY A 187 16.89 -7.13 -5.50
C GLY A 187 15.52 -7.48 -6.09
N GLU A 188 14.49 -6.67 -5.91
CA GLU A 188 13.09 -7.08 -6.12
C GLU A 188 12.31 -6.22 -7.12
N THR A 189 12.93 -5.84 -8.22
CA THR A 189 12.28 -5.06 -9.29
C THR A 189 11.11 -5.82 -9.94
N ARG A 190 11.00 -7.15 -9.78
CA ARG A 190 9.87 -7.95 -10.25
C ARG A 190 8.54 -7.59 -9.58
N THR A 191 8.57 -7.09 -8.34
CA THR A 191 7.39 -6.60 -7.63
C THR A 191 6.74 -5.45 -8.39
N VAL A 192 7.53 -4.54 -8.95
CA VAL A 192 7.03 -3.45 -9.79
C VAL A 192 6.29 -4.00 -11.01
N ASP A 193 6.88 -4.99 -11.71
CA ASP A 193 6.29 -5.57 -12.92
C ASP A 193 4.92 -6.22 -12.65
N MET A 194 4.78 -6.89 -11.49
CA MET A 194 3.50 -7.48 -11.08
C MET A 194 2.43 -6.41 -10.82
N HIS A 195 2.76 -5.36 -10.08
CA HIS A 195 1.80 -4.29 -9.79
C HIS A 195 1.43 -3.49 -11.05
N ILE A 196 2.38 -3.27 -11.96
CA ILE A 196 2.07 -2.67 -13.27
C ILE A 196 1.11 -3.56 -14.08
N ARG A 197 1.31 -4.88 -14.06
CA ARG A 197 0.43 -5.81 -14.76
C ARG A 197 -1.00 -5.76 -14.20
N THR A 198 -1.15 -5.82 -12.87
CA THR A 198 -2.47 -5.78 -12.21
C THR A 198 -3.13 -4.40 -12.37
N LEU A 199 -2.36 -3.33 -12.25
CA LEU A 199 -2.83 -1.97 -12.52
C LEU A 199 -3.39 -1.84 -13.94
N ARG A 200 -2.65 -2.27 -14.97
CA ARG A 200 -3.13 -2.26 -16.35
C ARG A 200 -4.43 -3.03 -16.53
N GLN A 201 -4.55 -4.20 -15.90
CA GLN A 201 -5.78 -5.00 -15.94
C GLN A 201 -6.97 -4.27 -15.33
N LYS A 202 -6.79 -3.60 -14.18
CA LYS A 202 -7.83 -2.84 -13.48
C LYS A 202 -8.24 -1.57 -14.22
N LEU A 203 -7.31 -0.93 -14.92
CA LEU A 203 -7.58 0.24 -15.75
C LEU A 203 -8.29 -0.11 -17.08
N GLY A 204 -8.42 -1.39 -17.43
CA GLY A 204 -9.12 -1.84 -18.63
C GLY A 204 -8.57 -1.21 -19.91
N SER A 205 -9.41 -0.47 -20.65
CA SER A 205 -9.01 0.24 -21.88
C SER A 205 -7.89 1.25 -21.66
N TYR A 206 -7.83 1.87 -20.48
CA TYR A 206 -6.79 2.82 -20.08
C TYR A 206 -5.48 2.15 -19.65
N GLY A 207 -5.42 0.84 -19.50
CA GLY A 207 -4.18 0.14 -19.11
C GLY A 207 -3.02 0.35 -20.10
N ASN A 208 -3.32 0.59 -21.38
CA ASN A 208 -2.33 0.81 -22.43
C ASN A 208 -1.58 2.14 -22.32
N ILE A 209 -2.12 3.13 -21.56
CA ILE A 209 -1.43 4.43 -21.35
C ILE A 209 -0.11 4.26 -20.58
N ILE A 210 0.01 3.19 -19.80
CA ILE A 210 1.27 2.87 -19.12
C ILE A 210 2.11 2.01 -20.07
N GLU A 211 3.09 2.61 -20.70
CA GLU A 211 3.99 1.94 -21.66
C GLU A 211 5.16 1.24 -20.96
N THR A 212 5.63 0.17 -21.57
CA THR A 212 6.91 -0.45 -21.21
C THR A 212 8.03 0.15 -22.06
N VAL A 213 8.95 0.85 -21.40
CA VAL A 213 10.17 1.36 -22.06
C VAL A 213 11.23 0.27 -21.93
N ARG A 214 11.57 -0.40 -23.06
CA ARG A 214 12.51 -1.52 -23.10
C ARG A 214 13.85 -1.15 -22.46
N ASN A 215 14.36 -2.04 -21.61
CA ASN A 215 15.61 -1.89 -20.85
C ASN A 215 15.68 -0.71 -19.87
N VAL A 216 14.56 0.01 -19.65
CA VAL A 216 14.43 1.10 -18.69
C VAL A 216 13.40 0.74 -17.61
N GLY A 217 12.13 0.71 -17.96
CA GLY A 217 11.04 0.53 -17.02
C GLY A 217 9.70 0.91 -17.61
N TYR A 218 9.03 1.90 -17.04
CA TYR A 218 7.67 2.27 -17.41
C TYR A 218 7.47 3.77 -17.52
N ARG A 219 6.52 4.19 -18.37
CA ARG A 219 6.15 5.58 -18.61
C ARG A 219 4.65 5.68 -18.83
N LEU A 220 4.05 6.79 -18.42
CA LEU A 220 2.74 7.19 -18.92
C LEU A 220 2.91 7.89 -20.27
N GLU A 221 2.19 7.46 -21.29
CA GLU A 221 2.21 8.11 -22.60
C GLU A 221 1.70 9.56 -22.48
N ASN A 222 2.41 10.48 -23.09
CA ASN A 222 2.04 11.89 -23.10
C ASN A 222 1.21 12.19 -24.36
N ASN A 223 -0.11 11.97 -24.31
CA ASN A 223 -1.03 12.24 -25.42
C ASN A 223 -1.46 13.72 -25.51
N TYR A 224 -0.65 14.67 -25.04
CA TYR A 224 -0.96 16.10 -25.14
C TYR A 224 -0.64 16.72 -26.52
N ASP A 225 -0.21 15.92 -27.52
CA ASP A 225 0.03 16.39 -28.90
C ASP A 225 -0.90 15.64 -29.87
N LYS A 226 -2.19 15.99 -29.85
CA LYS A 226 -3.08 15.92 -31.02
C LYS A 226 -4.25 16.87 -30.90
#